data_6852ce5868008bf024fec123f4a64cf9
#
_entry.id   6852ce5868008bf024fec123f4a64cf9
#
_cell.length_a   1.000
_cell.length_b   1.000
_cell.length_c   1.000
_cell.angle_alpha   90.00
_cell.angle_beta   90.00
_cell.angle_gamma   90.00
#
_symmetry.space_group_name_H-M   'P 1'
#
loop_
_entity.id
_entity.type
_entity.pdbx_description
1 polymer ?
#
loop_
_entity_poly.entity_id
_entity_poly.type
_entity_poly.pdbx_seq_one_letter_code
_entity_poly.pdbx_strand_id
1 'polypeptide(L)'
;MFKYKCFQLIIYPVVVIFSFIRIILKKDNIFSIKQKLFCIYDFQKFKDLEVAIHFASIGELNSIRFITDNLLNKKILLSCSTLSSYNLAKKIYPQYQIIFLSFDFSWNVKKFLKNTHIKKFIWIDSEIWPNWLVESKKNNIKNILANGRLSDKSYNKWKKISSFAKLIGRNYDLIF
;
A
#
# COMPACT_ATOMS: atom_id res chain seq x y z
N MET A 1 -8.38 8.68 -14.29
CA MET A 1 -8.60 7.33 -13.68
C MET A 1 -9.19 6.29 -14.63
N PHE A 2 -10.12 6.61 -15.53
CA PHE A 2 -10.70 5.61 -16.45
C PHE A 2 -9.64 4.89 -17.28
N LYS A 3 -8.81 5.62 -18.05
CA LYS A 3 -7.70 5.04 -18.85
C LYS A 3 -6.76 4.16 -18.03
N TYR A 4 -6.46 4.55 -16.79
CA TYR A 4 -5.63 3.76 -15.89
C TYR A 4 -6.29 2.43 -15.51
N LYS A 5 -7.60 2.42 -15.24
CA LYS A 5 -8.35 1.20 -14.95
C LYS A 5 -8.43 0.26 -16.15
N CYS A 6 -8.64 0.78 -17.36
CA CYS A 6 -8.60 -0.03 -18.60
C CYS A 6 -7.21 -0.65 -18.79
N PHE A 7 -6.14 0.12 -18.60
CA PHE A 7 -4.78 -0.39 -18.66
C PHE A 7 -4.55 -1.54 -17.65
N GLN A 8 -5.09 -1.41 -16.44
CA GLN A 8 -4.98 -2.45 -15.42
C GLN A 8 -5.65 -3.77 -15.80
N LEU A 9 -6.79 -3.71 -16.50
CA LEU A 9 -7.46 -4.92 -17.00
C LEU A 9 -6.58 -5.65 -18.02
N ILE A 10 -5.91 -4.90 -18.90
CA ILE A 10 -5.02 -5.47 -19.92
C ILE A 10 -3.77 -6.09 -19.28
N ILE A 11 -3.19 -5.42 -18.27
CA ILE A 11 -1.95 -5.89 -17.63
C ILE A 11 -2.21 -7.00 -16.58
N TYR A 12 -3.45 -7.17 -16.13
CA TYR A 12 -3.77 -8.13 -15.07
C TYR A 12 -3.26 -9.57 -15.32
N PRO A 13 -3.47 -10.17 -16.52
CA PRO A 13 -2.94 -11.51 -16.80
C PRO A 13 -1.41 -11.58 -16.67
N VAL A 14 -0.72 -10.53 -17.11
CA VAL A 14 0.77 -10.44 -16.98
C VAL A 14 1.17 -10.40 -15.53
N VAL A 15 0.47 -9.63 -14.69
CA VAL A 15 0.74 -9.57 -13.24
C VAL A 15 0.48 -10.92 -12.57
N VAL A 16 -0.55 -11.65 -13.01
CA VAL A 16 -0.82 -13.01 -12.52
C VAL A 16 0.36 -13.93 -12.82
N ILE A 17 0.78 -14.01 -14.08
CA ILE A 17 1.92 -14.84 -14.52
C ILE A 17 3.19 -14.46 -13.75
N PHE A 18 3.48 -13.17 -13.67
CA PHE A 18 4.64 -12.66 -12.93
C PHE A 18 4.60 -13.04 -11.44
N SER A 19 3.41 -13.04 -10.84
CA SER A 19 3.23 -13.44 -9.44
C SER A 19 3.58 -14.93 -9.22
N PHE A 20 3.22 -15.81 -10.16
CA PHE A 20 3.62 -17.22 -10.11
C PHE A 20 5.13 -17.39 -10.28
N ILE A 21 5.75 -16.67 -11.21
CA ILE A 21 7.22 -16.65 -11.37
C ILE A 21 7.91 -16.24 -10.07
N ARG A 22 7.37 -15.26 -9.36
CA ARG A 22 7.90 -14.80 -8.06
C ARG A 22 7.83 -15.88 -6.97
N ILE A 23 6.82 -16.76 -7.01
CA ILE A 23 6.77 -17.92 -6.10
C ILE A 23 7.93 -18.90 -6.43
N ILE A 24 8.11 -19.23 -7.72
CA ILE A 24 9.19 -20.12 -8.17
C ILE A 24 10.55 -19.56 -7.74
N LEU A 25 10.75 -18.26 -7.89
CA LEU A 25 11.96 -17.55 -7.47
C LEU A 25 12.08 -17.33 -5.95
N LYS A 26 11.18 -17.88 -5.14
CA LYS A 26 11.12 -17.71 -3.67
C LYS A 26 11.08 -16.25 -3.19
N LYS A 27 10.69 -15.32 -4.06
CA LYS A 27 10.50 -13.89 -3.73
C LYS A 27 9.12 -13.58 -3.16
N ASP A 28 8.18 -14.50 -3.36
CA ASP A 28 6.84 -14.51 -2.78
C ASP A 28 6.46 -15.95 -2.40
N ASN A 29 5.38 -16.11 -1.64
CA ASN A 29 4.78 -17.40 -1.32
C ASN A 29 3.27 -17.35 -1.57
N ILE A 30 2.59 -18.49 -1.44
CA ILE A 30 1.14 -18.58 -1.67
C ILE A 30 0.36 -17.61 -0.78
N PHE A 31 0.77 -17.45 0.48
CA PHE A 31 0.15 -16.51 1.41
C PHE A 31 0.26 -15.06 0.94
N SER A 32 1.46 -14.62 0.53
CA SER A 32 1.67 -13.26 0.02
C SER A 32 0.88 -13.00 -1.26
N ILE A 33 0.80 -13.98 -2.17
CA ILE A 33 0.05 -13.83 -3.42
C ILE A 33 -1.47 -13.80 -3.18
N LYS A 34 -2.01 -14.62 -2.27
CA LYS A 34 -3.42 -14.53 -1.89
C LYS A 34 -3.81 -13.11 -1.44
N GLN A 35 -2.96 -12.46 -0.67
CA GLN A 35 -3.19 -11.09 -0.22
C GLN A 35 -2.97 -10.06 -1.34
N LYS A 36 -1.84 -10.11 -2.02
CA LYS A 36 -1.47 -9.11 -3.04
C LYS A 36 -2.39 -9.15 -4.26
N LEU A 37 -2.66 -10.34 -4.80
CA LEU A 37 -3.35 -10.48 -6.08
C LEU A 37 -4.87 -10.57 -5.91
N PHE A 38 -5.35 -11.25 -4.87
CA PHE A 38 -6.77 -11.56 -4.70
C PHE A 38 -7.43 -10.83 -3.52
N CYS A 39 -6.67 -10.04 -2.77
CA CYS A 39 -7.19 -9.34 -1.59
C CYS A 39 -7.91 -10.30 -0.63
N ILE A 40 -7.26 -11.45 -0.33
CA ILE A 40 -7.79 -12.46 0.58
C ILE A 40 -7.13 -12.26 1.94
N TYR A 41 -7.91 -11.74 2.89
CA TYR A 41 -7.51 -11.45 4.27
C TYR A 41 -8.56 -12.00 5.24
N ASP A 42 -8.15 -12.21 6.48
CA ASP A 42 -9.05 -12.36 7.62
C ASP A 42 -9.47 -10.98 8.11
N PHE A 43 -10.50 -10.42 7.48
CA PHE A 43 -10.98 -9.05 7.76
C PHE A 43 -11.55 -8.90 9.17
N GLN A 44 -11.91 -9.97 9.86
CA GLN A 44 -12.37 -9.89 11.25
C GLN A 44 -11.29 -9.29 12.17
N LYS A 45 -10.02 -9.56 11.86
CA LYS A 45 -8.87 -9.01 12.59
C LYS A 45 -8.63 -7.52 12.37
N PHE A 46 -9.36 -6.90 11.42
CA PHE A 46 -9.14 -5.50 11.03
C PHE A 46 -10.27 -4.58 11.47
N LYS A 47 -11.31 -5.10 12.11
CA LYS A 47 -12.52 -4.33 12.49
C LYS A 47 -12.24 -3.11 13.35
N ASP A 48 -11.26 -3.21 14.22
CA ASP A 48 -10.94 -2.14 15.17
C ASP A 48 -9.71 -1.33 14.78
N LEU A 49 -9.13 -1.55 13.59
CA LEU A 49 -7.95 -0.84 13.16
C LEU A 49 -8.33 0.51 12.56
N GLU A 50 -7.61 1.55 12.96
CA GLU A 50 -7.90 2.93 12.54
C GLU A 50 -6.82 3.52 11.62
N VAL A 51 -5.59 3.07 11.75
CA VAL A 51 -4.44 3.60 11.02
C VAL A 51 -3.75 2.48 10.27
N ALA A 52 -3.57 2.63 8.96
CA ALA A 52 -2.73 1.75 8.15
C ALA A 52 -1.42 2.48 7.81
N ILE A 53 -0.29 1.80 7.98
CA ILE A 53 1.02 2.31 7.60
C ILE A 53 1.58 1.35 6.54
N HIS A 54 1.91 1.89 5.36
CA HIS A 54 2.50 1.12 4.28
C HIS A 54 3.98 1.44 4.07
N PHE A 55 4.79 0.40 3.99
CA PHE A 55 6.21 0.45 3.67
C PHE A 55 6.56 -0.68 2.71
N ALA A 56 7.36 -0.44 1.69
CA ALA A 56 7.70 -1.45 0.69
C ALA A 56 8.90 -2.31 1.10
N SER A 57 9.86 -1.72 1.77
CA SER A 57 11.19 -2.31 2.01
C SER A 57 11.60 -2.33 3.48
N ILE A 58 12.71 -3.05 3.77
CA ILE A 58 13.34 -3.07 5.10
C ILE A 58 13.84 -1.66 5.50
N GLY A 59 14.38 -0.91 4.53
CA GLY A 59 14.85 0.46 4.80
C GLY A 59 13.72 1.36 5.28
N GLU A 60 12.57 1.28 4.65
CA GLU A 60 11.38 2.03 5.02
C GLU A 60 10.77 1.56 6.35
N LEU A 61 10.85 0.25 6.65
CA LEU A 61 10.42 -0.30 7.94
C LEU A 61 11.14 0.37 9.12
N ASN A 62 12.43 0.67 8.98
CA ASN A 62 13.17 1.36 10.03
C ASN A 62 12.67 2.79 10.26
N SER A 63 12.13 3.43 9.23
CA SER A 63 11.61 4.80 9.31
C SER A 63 10.25 4.89 10.03
N ILE A 64 9.52 3.79 10.16
CA ILE A 64 8.18 3.83 10.80
C ILE A 64 8.23 3.83 12.33
N ARG A 65 9.37 3.54 12.95
CA ARG A 65 9.50 3.44 14.41
C ARG A 65 9.01 4.70 15.10
N PHE A 66 9.48 5.86 14.68
CA PHE A 66 9.04 7.14 15.25
C PHE A 66 7.52 7.33 15.15
N ILE A 67 6.91 6.90 14.04
CA ILE A 67 5.47 7.00 13.83
C ILE A 67 4.73 6.02 14.75
N THR A 68 5.19 4.77 14.86
CA THR A 68 4.56 3.77 15.71
C THR A 68 4.67 4.12 17.19
N ASP A 69 5.81 4.64 17.62
CA ASP A 69 6.03 5.04 19.02
C ASP A 69 5.10 6.21 19.43
N ASN A 70 4.79 7.11 18.51
CA ASN A 70 3.87 8.22 18.76
C ASN A 70 2.38 7.84 18.59
N LEU A 71 2.09 6.64 18.10
CA LEU A 71 0.72 6.13 17.89
C LEU A 71 0.40 4.94 18.81
N LEU A 72 1.10 4.77 19.92
CA LEU A 72 1.02 3.61 20.82
C LEU A 72 -0.41 3.22 21.25
N ASN A 73 -1.30 4.19 21.38
CA ASN A 73 -2.70 3.95 21.74
C ASN A 73 -3.64 3.68 20.55
N LYS A 74 -3.11 3.58 19.33
CA LYS A 74 -3.90 3.33 18.13
C LYS A 74 -3.79 1.87 17.69
N LYS A 75 -4.89 1.30 17.26
CA LYS A 75 -4.89 -0.01 16.61
C LYS A 75 -4.34 0.16 15.19
N ILE A 76 -3.11 -0.29 14.98
CA ILE A 76 -2.33 -0.06 13.76
C ILE A 76 -2.33 -1.33 12.91
N LEU A 77 -2.55 -1.16 11.61
CA LEU A 77 -2.28 -2.14 10.58
C LEU A 77 -0.98 -1.77 9.86
N LEU A 78 -0.01 -2.66 9.88
CA LEU A 78 1.20 -2.54 9.09
C LEU A 78 1.02 -3.29 7.78
N SER A 79 1.39 -2.66 6.67
CA SER A 79 1.35 -3.32 5.36
C SER A 79 2.68 -3.15 4.62
N CYS A 80 3.09 -4.19 3.91
CA CYS A 80 4.38 -4.22 3.21
C CYS A 80 4.27 -4.86 1.82
N SER A 81 5.38 -4.75 1.04
CA SER A 81 5.44 -5.25 -0.33
C SER A 81 6.31 -6.51 -0.50
N THR A 82 7.24 -6.82 0.42
CA THR A 82 8.20 -7.92 0.26
C THR A 82 8.17 -8.94 1.41
N LEU A 83 8.55 -10.21 1.12
CA LEU A 83 8.66 -11.24 2.17
C LEU A 83 9.68 -10.86 3.25
N SER A 84 10.79 -10.26 2.86
CA SER A 84 11.83 -9.85 3.81
C SER A 84 11.34 -8.78 4.77
N SER A 85 10.66 -7.74 4.27
CA SER A 85 10.08 -6.70 5.11
C SER A 85 8.94 -7.24 6.00
N TYR A 86 8.11 -8.16 5.47
CA TYR A 86 7.07 -8.83 6.26
C TYR A 86 7.66 -9.62 7.44
N ASN A 87 8.65 -10.47 7.16
CA ASN A 87 9.27 -11.32 8.19
C ASN A 87 9.99 -10.49 9.25
N LEU A 88 10.66 -9.42 8.85
CA LEU A 88 11.32 -8.51 9.79
C LEU A 88 10.29 -7.72 10.63
N ALA A 89 9.24 -7.20 10.00
CA ALA A 89 8.18 -6.49 10.71
C ALA A 89 7.49 -7.38 11.74
N LYS A 90 7.25 -8.65 11.44
CA LYS A 90 6.71 -9.64 12.39
C LYS A 90 7.59 -9.83 13.62
N LYS A 91 8.90 -9.74 13.46
CA LYS A 91 9.86 -9.85 14.59
C LYS A 91 9.89 -8.58 15.43
N ILE A 92 9.87 -7.42 14.79
CA ILE A 92 10.02 -6.11 15.48
C ILE A 92 8.69 -5.66 16.11
N TYR A 93 7.56 -5.92 15.43
CA TYR A 93 6.23 -5.44 15.80
C TYR A 93 5.22 -6.58 15.96
N PRO A 94 5.47 -7.57 16.86
CA PRO A 94 4.59 -8.72 17.05
C PRO A 94 3.18 -8.34 17.53
N GLN A 95 3.03 -7.15 18.13
CA GLN A 95 1.77 -6.60 18.64
C GLN A 95 0.84 -6.09 17.56
N TYR A 96 1.35 -5.80 16.34
CA TYR A 96 0.53 -5.26 15.25
C TYR A 96 0.11 -6.34 14.26
N GLN A 97 -1.04 -6.13 13.62
CA GLN A 97 -1.42 -6.91 12.45
C GLN A 97 -0.54 -6.49 11.26
N ILE A 98 0.09 -7.46 10.61
CA ILE A 98 0.98 -7.22 9.46
C ILE A 98 0.45 -7.99 8.26
N ILE A 99 0.34 -7.31 7.12
CA ILE A 99 -0.17 -7.86 5.86
C ILE A 99 0.72 -7.48 4.68
N PHE A 100 0.54 -8.19 3.59
CA PHE A 100 0.96 -7.68 2.27
C PHE A 100 -0.16 -6.81 1.71
N LEU A 101 0.16 -5.57 1.30
CA LEU A 101 -0.84 -4.73 0.66
C LEU A 101 -1.25 -5.34 -0.68
N SER A 102 -2.53 -5.34 -0.98
CA SER A 102 -3.00 -5.83 -2.29
C SER A 102 -2.54 -4.91 -3.41
N PHE A 103 -2.28 -5.49 -4.58
CA PHE A 103 -1.94 -4.70 -5.77
C PHE A 103 -3.02 -3.66 -6.07
N ASP A 104 -2.62 -2.58 -6.73
CA ASP A 104 -3.42 -1.38 -6.96
C ASP A 104 -4.59 -1.59 -7.97
N PHE A 105 -5.15 -2.78 -8.02
CA PHE A 105 -6.36 -3.04 -8.81
C PHE A 105 -7.59 -2.45 -8.12
N SER A 106 -8.38 -1.68 -8.86
CA SER A 106 -9.53 -0.95 -8.31
C SER A 106 -10.51 -1.84 -7.53
N TRP A 107 -10.73 -3.09 -7.97
CA TRP A 107 -11.60 -4.05 -7.28
C TRP A 107 -11.01 -4.53 -5.95
N ASN A 108 -9.70 -4.78 -5.88
CA ASN A 108 -9.02 -5.17 -4.66
C ASN A 108 -9.07 -4.04 -3.61
N VAL A 109 -8.75 -2.82 -4.05
CA VAL A 109 -8.78 -1.63 -3.18
C VAL A 109 -10.17 -1.43 -2.61
N LYS A 110 -11.21 -1.44 -3.44
CA LYS A 110 -12.59 -1.31 -3.00
C LYS A 110 -13.01 -2.42 -2.03
N LYS A 111 -12.63 -3.68 -2.34
CA LYS A 111 -12.89 -4.82 -1.44
C LYS A 111 -12.25 -4.61 -0.08
N PHE A 112 -10.98 -4.18 -0.04
CA PHE A 112 -10.26 -3.92 1.19
C PHE A 112 -10.93 -2.80 2.01
N LEU A 113 -11.15 -1.65 1.40
CA LEU A 113 -11.71 -0.48 2.09
C LEU A 113 -13.14 -0.73 2.60
N LYS A 114 -13.95 -1.50 1.85
CA LYS A 114 -15.31 -1.88 2.29
C LYS A 114 -15.30 -2.76 3.55
N ASN A 115 -14.26 -3.54 3.78
CA ASN A 115 -14.17 -4.52 4.87
C ASN A 115 -13.25 -4.05 6.02
N THR A 116 -12.84 -2.79 6.03
CA THR A 116 -11.99 -2.21 7.08
C THR A 116 -12.56 -0.89 7.56
N HIS A 117 -12.18 -0.47 8.77
CA HIS A 117 -12.57 0.81 9.36
C HIS A 117 -11.40 1.81 9.42
N ILE A 118 -10.43 1.64 8.52
CA ILE A 118 -9.25 2.52 8.43
C ILE A 118 -9.72 3.96 8.18
N LYS A 119 -9.18 4.89 8.98
CA LYS A 119 -9.45 6.34 8.89
C LYS A 119 -8.28 7.11 8.31
N LYS A 120 -7.06 6.54 8.41
CA LYS A 120 -5.82 7.15 7.95
C LYS A 120 -4.92 6.12 7.30
N PHE A 121 -4.37 6.46 6.13
CA PHE A 121 -3.30 5.74 5.48
C PHE A 121 -2.03 6.59 5.53
N ILE A 122 -0.95 6.03 6.05
CA ILE A 122 0.38 6.64 6.07
C ILE A 122 1.25 5.86 5.08
N TRP A 123 1.69 6.53 4.04
CA TRP A 123 2.54 5.99 2.99
C TRP A 123 3.97 6.43 3.26
N ILE A 124 4.89 5.48 3.29
CA ILE A 124 6.31 5.77 3.54
C ILE A 124 7.04 5.88 2.22
N ASP A 125 7.92 6.90 2.12
CA ASP A 125 8.75 7.16 0.96
C ASP A 125 7.95 7.45 -0.33
N SER A 126 8.39 6.91 -1.48
CA SER A 126 7.88 7.26 -2.80
C SER A 126 6.81 6.29 -3.34
N GLU A 127 6.13 5.56 -2.46
CA GLU A 127 5.11 4.59 -2.83
C GLU A 127 3.84 5.29 -3.32
N ILE A 128 3.65 5.29 -4.64
CA ILE A 128 2.48 5.91 -5.28
C ILE A 128 1.56 4.83 -5.81
N TRP A 129 0.40 4.70 -5.19
CA TRP A 129 -0.64 3.73 -5.50
C TRP A 129 -1.94 4.44 -5.91
N PRO A 130 -2.15 4.73 -7.21
CA PRO A 130 -3.21 5.62 -7.68
C PRO A 130 -4.62 5.24 -7.25
N ASN A 131 -5.01 3.97 -7.33
CA ASN A 131 -6.35 3.56 -6.90
C ASN A 131 -6.48 3.60 -5.37
N TRP A 132 -5.43 3.20 -4.63
CA TRP A 132 -5.44 3.30 -3.17
C TRP A 132 -5.67 4.74 -2.72
N LEU A 133 -4.95 5.69 -3.29
CA LEU A 133 -5.08 7.11 -2.94
C LEU A 133 -6.47 7.65 -3.28
N VAL A 134 -6.93 7.39 -4.51
CA VAL A 134 -8.23 7.91 -4.98
C VAL A 134 -9.40 7.27 -4.27
N GLU A 135 -9.41 5.95 -4.09
CA GLU A 135 -10.52 5.27 -3.43
C GLU A 135 -10.51 5.53 -1.90
N SER A 136 -9.33 5.67 -1.26
CA SER A 136 -9.25 6.11 0.14
C SER A 136 -9.87 7.50 0.33
N LYS A 137 -9.50 8.47 -0.52
CA LYS A 137 -10.08 9.83 -0.45
C LYS A 137 -11.59 9.82 -0.62
N LYS A 138 -12.16 9.01 -1.54
CA LYS A 138 -13.60 8.86 -1.72
C LYS A 138 -14.31 8.26 -0.50
N ASN A 139 -13.61 7.48 0.29
CA ASN A 139 -14.13 6.90 1.53
C ASN A 139 -13.78 7.74 2.78
N ASN A 140 -13.43 9.02 2.59
CA ASN A 140 -13.04 9.96 3.65
C ASN A 140 -11.86 9.47 4.51
N ILE A 141 -10.97 8.64 3.93
CA ILE A 141 -9.76 8.17 4.58
C ILE A 141 -8.64 9.16 4.25
N LYS A 142 -7.98 9.68 5.27
CA LYS A 142 -6.86 10.62 5.10
C LYS A 142 -5.62 9.90 4.58
N ASN A 143 -5.03 10.40 3.51
CA ASN A 143 -3.76 9.92 2.97
C ASN A 143 -2.62 10.87 3.37
N ILE A 144 -1.63 10.34 4.06
CA ILE A 144 -0.46 11.06 4.54
C ILE A 144 0.78 10.43 3.90
N LEU A 145 1.60 11.22 3.22
CA LEU A 145 2.90 10.78 2.72
C LEU A 145 3.97 11.23 3.70
N ALA A 146 4.67 10.28 4.29
CA ALA A 146 5.76 10.54 5.22
C ALA A 146 7.11 10.23 4.55
N ASN A 147 8.10 11.11 4.72
CA ASN A 147 9.42 11.01 4.10
C ASN A 147 9.36 10.93 2.57
N GLY A 148 8.47 11.73 1.96
CA GLY A 148 8.27 11.69 0.52
C GLY A 148 9.53 12.16 -0.25
N ARG A 149 10.06 11.29 -1.12
CA ARG A 149 11.25 11.58 -1.93
C ARG A 149 10.92 11.44 -3.41
N LEU A 150 11.37 12.38 -4.19
CA LEU A 150 11.22 12.35 -5.64
C LEU A 150 12.57 12.63 -6.29
N SER A 151 13.16 11.63 -6.97
CA SER A 151 14.39 11.84 -7.74
C SER A 151 14.10 12.66 -8.99
N ASP A 152 15.12 13.39 -9.49
CA ASP A 152 15.02 14.17 -10.74
C ASP A 152 14.54 13.31 -11.92
N LYS A 153 15.01 12.07 -12.00
CA LYS A 153 14.57 11.11 -13.02
C LYS A 153 13.06 10.81 -12.91
N SER A 154 12.56 10.63 -11.70
CA SER A 154 11.13 10.40 -11.45
C SER A 154 10.33 11.68 -11.70
N TYR A 155 10.80 12.83 -11.25
CA TYR A 155 10.18 14.13 -11.54
C TYR A 155 10.00 14.35 -13.04
N ASN A 156 11.04 14.14 -13.84
CA ASN A 156 10.99 14.30 -15.29
C ASN A 156 10.01 13.34 -15.98
N LYS A 157 9.83 12.12 -15.45
CA LYS A 157 8.79 11.19 -15.92
C LYS A 157 7.39 11.68 -15.57
N TRP A 158 7.17 12.10 -14.31
CA TRP A 158 5.88 12.60 -13.84
C TRP A 158 5.46 13.89 -14.57
N LYS A 159 6.42 14.75 -14.91
CA LYS A 159 6.18 15.98 -15.70
C LYS A 159 5.54 15.66 -17.05
N LYS A 160 5.91 14.55 -17.72
CA LYS A 160 5.33 14.14 -19.02
C LYS A 160 3.85 13.77 -18.92
N ILE A 161 3.37 13.38 -17.73
CA ILE A 161 1.97 13.01 -17.43
C ILE A 161 1.40 13.93 -16.35
N SER A 162 1.66 15.22 -16.48
CA SER A 162 1.38 16.23 -15.44
C SER A 162 -0.06 16.24 -14.96
N SER A 163 -1.04 16.05 -15.83
CA SER A 163 -2.46 15.99 -15.45
C SER A 163 -2.76 14.80 -14.53
N PHE A 164 -2.14 13.64 -14.80
CA PHE A 164 -2.27 12.48 -13.94
C PHE A 164 -1.51 12.66 -12.63
N ALA A 165 -0.30 13.22 -12.68
CA ALA A 165 0.49 13.55 -11.49
C ALA A 165 -0.27 14.51 -10.55
N LYS A 166 -0.89 15.56 -11.08
CA LYS A 166 -1.73 16.50 -10.33
C LYS A 166 -2.95 15.79 -9.72
N LEU A 167 -3.60 14.90 -10.49
CA LEU A 167 -4.74 14.11 -9.98
C LEU A 167 -4.31 13.28 -8.78
N ILE A 168 -3.16 12.60 -8.84
CA ILE A 168 -2.67 11.77 -7.74
C ILE A 168 -2.26 12.63 -6.55
N GLY A 169 -1.48 13.69 -6.76
CA GLY A 169 -1.01 14.59 -5.70
C GLY A 169 -2.14 15.20 -4.86
N ARG A 170 -3.27 15.54 -5.49
CA ARG A 170 -4.46 16.06 -4.79
C ARG A 170 -5.14 15.06 -3.83
N ASN A 171 -4.81 13.79 -3.90
CA ASN A 171 -5.37 12.76 -3.02
C ASN A 171 -4.54 12.55 -1.75
N TYR A 172 -3.39 13.19 -1.61
CA TYR A 172 -2.71 13.31 -0.32
C TYR A 172 -3.29 14.49 0.47
N ASP A 173 -3.53 14.28 1.75
CA ASP A 173 -3.98 15.32 2.68
C ASP A 173 -2.79 16.05 3.31
N LEU A 174 -1.68 15.32 3.52
CA LEU A 174 -0.42 15.86 4.06
C LEU A 174 0.77 15.18 3.37
N ILE A 175 1.84 15.93 3.16
CA ILE A 175 3.13 15.45 2.62
C ILE A 175 4.24 16.04 3.49
N PHE A 176 5.11 15.16 4.03
CA PHE A 176 6.27 15.52 4.85
C PHE A 176 7.58 15.05 4.21
#